data_8e016cd147b32004bb0d92a50d89370e
#
_entry.id   8e016cd147b32004bb0d92a50d89370e
#
_cell.length_a   1.000
_cell.length_b   1.000
_cell.length_c   1.000
_cell.angle_alpha   90.00
_cell.angle_beta   90.00
_cell.angle_gamma   90.00
#
_symmetry.space_group_name_H-M   'P 1'
#
loop_
_entity.id
_entity.type
_entity.pdbx_description
1 polymer ?
#
loop_
_entity_poly.entity_id
_entity_poly.type
_entity_poly.pdbx_seq_one_letter_code
_entity_poly.pdbx_strand_id
1 'polypeptide(L)'
;MSGREADVAFSGIRVNVVSDGSFLRDGGPVFGTVPKVLWERSVKPDRKNRVRMGLNCLLIRTPDANVLVDCGIGNKEPDISKEIYGHSSSKLLRNL
;
A
#
# COMPACT_ATOMS: atom_id res chain seq x y z
N MET A 1 14.87 6.72 5.19
CA MET A 1 14.09 6.47 3.96
C MET A 1 12.98 5.49 4.27
N SER A 2 11.77 5.82 3.87
CA SER A 2 10.57 5.04 4.24
C SER A 2 10.16 4.00 3.19
N GLY A 3 10.90 3.84 2.13
CA GLY A 3 10.67 2.81 1.14
C GLY A 3 11.56 1.60 1.37
N ARG A 4 11.28 0.54 0.67
CA ARG A 4 12.14 -0.63 0.62
C ARG A 4 12.77 -0.73 -0.75
N GLU A 5 14.06 -0.99 -0.75
CA GLU A 5 14.74 -1.33 -1.97
C GLU A 5 14.38 -2.76 -2.33
N ALA A 6 13.95 -2.98 -3.55
CA ALA A 6 13.50 -4.29 -4.00
C ALA A 6 14.66 -5.17 -4.49
N ASP A 7 15.88 -4.84 -4.18
CA ASP A 7 17.09 -5.59 -4.54
C ASP A 7 17.14 -6.08 -6.00
N VAL A 8 16.41 -5.37 -6.88
CA VAL A 8 16.44 -5.66 -8.30
C VAL A 8 17.24 -4.57 -8.97
N ALA A 9 18.47 -4.90 -9.31
CA ALA A 9 19.33 -3.99 -10.06
C ALA A 9 20.04 -4.78 -11.14
N PHE A 10 19.74 -4.46 -12.40
CA PHE A 10 20.50 -4.99 -13.53
C PHE A 10 20.54 -3.95 -14.64
N SER A 11 21.64 -3.89 -15.34
CA SER A 11 21.87 -2.92 -16.44
C SER A 11 21.63 -1.46 -16.02
N GLY A 12 21.96 -1.11 -14.75
CA GLY A 12 21.77 0.25 -14.26
C GLY A 12 20.34 0.61 -13.87
N ILE A 13 19.42 -0.34 -13.88
CA ILE A 13 18.05 -0.13 -13.47
C ILE A 13 17.88 -0.53 -12.01
N ARG A 14 17.27 0.36 -11.22
CA ARG A 14 16.97 0.10 -9.81
C ARG A 14 15.47 0.20 -9.59
N VAL A 15 14.92 -0.69 -8.79
CA VAL A 15 13.51 -0.71 -8.43
C VAL A 15 13.37 -0.63 -6.92
N ASN A 16 12.60 0.35 -6.46
CA ASN A 16 12.30 0.53 -5.04
C ASN A 16 10.80 0.52 -4.81
N VAL A 17 10.37 -0.03 -3.68
CA VAL A 17 8.98 0.08 -3.24
C VAL A 17 8.90 1.28 -2.29
N VAL A 18 8.01 2.23 -2.62
CA VAL A 18 7.80 3.44 -1.82
C VAL A 18 6.38 3.42 -1.28
N SER A 19 6.24 3.56 0.03
CA SER A 19 4.93 3.54 0.69
C SER A 19 4.25 4.90 0.60
N ASP A 20 2.95 4.91 0.27
CA ASP A 20 2.08 6.07 0.42
C ASP A 20 1.24 5.99 1.71
N GLY A 21 1.45 4.98 2.51
CA GLY A 21 0.70 4.76 3.74
C GLY A 21 -0.08 3.45 3.70
N SER A 22 -1.23 3.44 4.36
CA SER A 22 -2.07 2.25 4.44
C SER A 22 -3.55 2.62 4.50
N PHE A 23 -4.40 1.62 4.30
CA PHE A 23 -5.84 1.75 4.48
C PHE A 23 -6.39 0.43 5.02
N LEU A 24 -7.65 0.46 5.43
CA LEU A 24 -8.36 -0.70 5.95
C LEU A 24 -9.44 -1.13 4.95
N ARG A 25 -9.62 -2.43 4.81
CA ARG A 25 -10.63 -2.96 3.93
C ARG A 25 -11.30 -4.16 4.60
N ASP A 26 -12.60 -4.35 4.35
CA ASP A 26 -13.32 -5.49 4.89
C ASP A 26 -12.64 -6.79 4.46
N GLY A 27 -12.39 -7.67 5.43
CA GLY A 27 -11.70 -8.93 5.19
C GLY A 27 -12.48 -9.90 4.31
N GLY A 28 -13.81 -9.80 4.26
CA GLY A 28 -14.62 -10.67 3.41
C GLY A 28 -14.24 -10.54 1.94
N PRO A 29 -14.40 -9.37 1.33
CA PRO A 29 -13.99 -9.19 -0.07
C PRO A 29 -12.51 -9.42 -0.33
N VAL A 30 -11.64 -9.12 0.64
CA VAL A 30 -10.19 -9.29 0.46
C VAL A 30 -9.82 -10.76 0.31
N PHE A 31 -10.41 -11.62 1.14
CA PHE A 31 -10.07 -13.04 1.16
C PHE A 31 -11.04 -13.93 0.41
N GLY A 32 -12.16 -13.37 -0.05
CA GLY A 32 -13.12 -14.07 -0.91
C GLY A 32 -13.67 -15.31 -0.26
N THR A 33 -13.46 -16.46 -0.89
CA THR A 33 -14.01 -17.74 -0.45
C THR A 33 -13.22 -18.40 0.67
N VAL A 34 -12.08 -17.85 1.07
CA VAL A 34 -11.30 -18.41 2.16
C VAL A 34 -12.03 -18.14 3.49
N PRO A 35 -12.33 -19.16 4.30
CA PRO A 35 -13.01 -18.95 5.58
C PRO A 35 -12.19 -18.10 6.55
N LYS A 36 -12.87 -17.22 7.28
CA LYS A 36 -12.22 -16.34 8.24
C LYS A 36 -11.42 -17.10 9.28
N VAL A 37 -11.88 -18.26 9.73
CA VAL A 37 -11.17 -19.07 10.73
C VAL A 37 -9.77 -19.48 10.25
N LEU A 38 -9.55 -19.47 8.94
CA LEU A 38 -8.24 -19.76 8.35
C LEU A 38 -7.41 -18.51 8.18
N TRP A 39 -7.95 -17.46 7.53
CA TRP A 39 -7.14 -16.29 7.25
C TRP A 39 -6.86 -15.41 8.47
N GLU A 40 -7.72 -15.43 9.50
CA GLU A 40 -7.47 -14.64 10.71
C GLU A 40 -6.26 -15.12 11.51
N ARG A 41 -5.75 -16.30 11.22
CA ARG A 41 -4.51 -16.81 11.82
C ARG A 41 -3.28 -16.01 11.34
N SER A 42 -3.33 -15.54 10.12
CA SER A 42 -2.22 -14.81 9.49
C SER A 42 -2.41 -13.30 9.52
N VAL A 43 -3.64 -12.84 9.41
CA VAL A 43 -3.97 -11.43 9.37
C VAL A 43 -5.09 -11.17 10.37
N LYS A 44 -4.82 -10.35 11.37
CA LYS A 44 -5.81 -10.04 12.41
C LYS A 44 -6.69 -8.87 11.99
N PRO A 45 -8.02 -9.08 11.88
CA PRO A 45 -8.95 -7.99 11.59
C PRO A 45 -9.19 -7.12 12.82
N ASP A 46 -9.67 -5.91 12.59
CA ASP A 46 -10.16 -5.06 13.66
C ASP A 46 -11.60 -5.45 14.05
N ARG A 47 -12.21 -4.66 14.95
CA ARG A 47 -13.58 -4.94 15.43
C ARG A 47 -14.62 -4.94 14.31
N LYS A 48 -14.37 -4.22 13.23
CA LYS A 48 -15.26 -4.10 12.08
C LYS A 48 -14.90 -5.08 10.98
N ASN A 49 -14.09 -6.08 11.28
CA ASN A 49 -13.62 -7.10 10.33
C ASN A 49 -12.77 -6.53 9.19
N ARG A 50 -12.09 -5.40 9.44
CA ARG A 50 -11.23 -4.77 8.43
C ARG A 50 -9.79 -5.22 8.62
N VAL A 51 -9.12 -5.42 7.51
CA VAL A 51 -7.69 -5.75 7.47
C VAL A 51 -6.90 -4.61 6.88
N ARG A 52 -5.67 -4.46 7.34
CA ARG A 52 -4.79 -3.38 6.88
C ARG A 52 -4.14 -3.74 5.55
N MET A 53 -4.24 -2.81 4.62
CA MET A 53 -3.63 -2.94 3.29
C MET A 53 -2.62 -1.82 3.10
N GLY A 54 -1.48 -2.15 2.48
CA GLY A 54 -0.48 -1.15 2.13
C GLY A 54 -0.84 -0.43 0.83
N LEU A 55 -0.45 0.82 0.75
CA LEU A 55 -0.47 1.59 -0.49
C LEU A 55 0.98 1.70 -0.96
N ASN A 56 1.37 0.81 -1.85
CA ASN A 56 2.75 0.73 -2.32
C ASN A 56 2.86 1.20 -3.76
N CYS A 57 3.87 2.01 -4.01
CA CYS A 57 4.21 2.50 -5.33
C CYS A 57 5.59 1.98 -5.71
N LEU A 58 5.88 1.91 -6.99
CA LEU A 58 7.21 1.52 -7.47
C LEU A 58 7.92 2.74 -8.03
N LEU A 59 9.16 2.94 -7.59
CA LEU A 59 10.04 3.91 -8.18
C LEU A 59 11.10 3.17 -8.98
N ILE A 60 11.10 3.37 -10.28
CA ILE A 60 12.07 2.75 -11.19
C ILE A 60 13.06 3.81 -11.62
N ARG A 61 14.32 3.60 -11.32
CA ARG A 61 15.41 4.52 -11.69
C ARG A 61 16.21 3.89 -12.81
N THR A 62 16.30 4.62 -13.91
CA THR A 62 17.15 4.27 -15.05
C THR A 62 18.20 5.34 -15.24
N PRO A 63 19.24 5.10 -16.05
CA PRO A 63 20.23 6.15 -16.35
C PRO A 63 19.62 7.42 -16.94
N ASP A 64 18.48 7.31 -17.64
CA ASP A 64 17.89 8.42 -18.39
C ASP A 64 16.68 9.05 -17.69
N ALA A 65 16.01 8.32 -16.79
CA ALA A 65 14.76 8.81 -16.20
C ALA A 65 14.42 8.08 -14.91
N ASN A 66 13.56 8.73 -14.12
CA ASN A 66 12.90 8.11 -12.98
C ASN A 66 11.42 7.92 -13.32
N VAL A 67 10.91 6.73 -13.13
CA VAL A 67 9.51 6.39 -13.42
C VAL A 67 8.81 5.98 -12.14
N LEU A 68 7.71 6.66 -11.81
CA LEU A 68 6.89 6.31 -10.67
C LEU A 68 5.66 5.54 -11.16
N VAL A 69 5.50 4.32 -10.68
CA VAL A 69 4.34 3.49 -10.99
C VAL A 69 3.36 3.59 -9.83
N ASP A 70 2.18 4.13 -10.12
CA ASP A 70 1.15 4.46 -9.15
C ASP A 70 1.54 5.66 -8.29
N CYS A 71 0.57 6.36 -7.74
CA CYS A 71 0.78 7.52 -6.86
C CYS A 71 -0.11 7.46 -5.62
N GLY A 72 -0.68 6.32 -5.30
CA GLY A 72 -1.54 6.18 -4.13
C GLY A 72 -2.91 6.81 -4.33
N ILE A 73 -3.56 7.16 -3.22
CA ILE A 73 -4.93 7.68 -3.22
C ILE A 73 -4.96 9.22 -3.05
N GLY A 74 -3.93 9.79 -2.47
CA GLY A 74 -3.92 11.22 -2.13
C GLY A 74 -4.69 11.50 -0.85
N ASN A 75 -5.08 12.77 -0.66
CA ASN A 75 -5.74 13.22 0.58
C ASN A 75 -7.09 13.90 0.32
N LYS A 76 -7.63 13.78 -0.89
CA LYS A 76 -8.85 14.49 -1.29
C LYS A 76 -10.14 13.69 -1.17
N GLU A 77 -10.07 12.49 -0.60
CA GLU A 77 -11.26 11.68 -0.45
C GLU A 77 -12.22 12.27 0.59
N PRO A 78 -13.55 12.01 0.47
CA PRO A 78 -14.53 12.46 1.46
C PRO A 78 -14.24 11.87 2.85
N ASP A 79 -14.63 12.60 3.91
CA ASP A 79 -14.41 12.15 5.28
C ASP A 79 -15.06 10.80 5.58
N ILE A 80 -16.21 10.52 4.98
CA ILE A 80 -16.88 9.23 5.19
C ILE A 80 -16.05 8.07 4.63
N SER A 81 -15.38 8.27 3.50
CA SER A 81 -14.45 7.27 2.96
C SER A 81 -13.28 7.03 3.89
N LYS A 82 -12.73 8.11 4.45
CA LYS A 82 -11.62 7.99 5.40
C LYS A 82 -12.02 7.21 6.63
N GLU A 83 -13.25 7.41 7.12
CA GLU A 83 -13.77 6.67 8.26
C GLU A 83 -13.95 5.19 7.94
N ILE A 84 -14.55 4.87 6.80
CA ILE A 84 -14.83 3.49 6.39
C ILE A 84 -13.55 2.72 6.12
N TYR A 85 -12.61 3.32 5.39
CA TYR A 85 -11.39 2.64 4.96
C TYR A 85 -10.17 2.95 5.84
N GLY A 86 -10.30 3.81 6.83
CA GLY A 86 -9.20 4.14 7.73
C GLY A 86 -7.92 4.53 6.99
N HIS A 87 -8.07 5.31 5.90
CA HIS A 87 -6.95 5.72 5.09
C HIS A 87 -6.04 6.68 5.85
N SER A 88 -4.76 6.35 5.94
CA SER A 88 -3.77 7.27 6.49
C SER A 88 -3.50 8.41 5.51
N SER A 89 -3.00 9.54 6.02
CA SER A 89 -2.57 10.64 5.15
C SER A 89 -1.51 10.17 4.16
N SER A 90 -1.56 10.72 2.96
CA SER A 90 -0.59 10.39 1.91
C SER A 90 0.83 10.71 2.39
N LYS A 91 1.73 9.77 2.19
CA LYS A 91 3.14 9.88 2.60
C LYS A 91 4.10 9.75 1.42
N LEU A 92 3.57 9.65 0.21
CA LEU A 92 4.39 9.38 -0.96
C LEU A 92 5.49 10.42 -1.16
N LEU A 93 5.13 11.70 -1.16
CA LEU A 93 6.10 12.77 -1.38
C LEU A 93 7.19 12.79 -0.31
N ARG A 94 6.82 12.51 0.93
CA ARG A 94 7.77 12.46 2.02
C ARG A 94 8.72 11.26 1.91
N ASN A 95 8.24 10.16 1.35
CA ASN A 95 8.98 8.91 1.28
C ASN A 95 9.82 8.75 0.00
N LEU A 96 9.59 9.61 -0.98
CA LEU A 96 10.36 9.57 -2.24
C LEU A 96 11.83 9.98 -2.08
#